data_ce590216497c741eeaf8c5357ddff65b
#
_entry.id   ce590216497c741eeaf8c5357ddff65b
#
_cell.length_a   1.000
_cell.length_b   1.000
_cell.length_c   1.000
_cell.angle_alpha   90.00
_cell.angle_beta   90.00
_cell.angle_gamma   90.00
#
_symmetry.space_group_name_H-M   'P 1'
#
loop_
_entity.id
_entity.type
_entity.pdbx_description
1 polymer ?
#
loop_
_entity_poly.entity_id
_entity_poly.type
_entity_poly.pdbx_seq_one_letter_code
_entity_poly.pdbx_strand_id
1 'polypeptide(L)'
;MSHIYTSADQLIGNTPLLELTHIEQAFQLKARILAKLEYFNPAGSVKDRIAKSMIDEAERTGQLKPGSVIIEPTSGNTGIGLASAAAARGYRLILVMPETMSVERRQLMKAYGAELVLTEGEKGMKGAIAKAEELASEIPNSFLPGQFINPSNPKAHRETTGPEIYQDTDGAVDIFVAGVGTGGTITGVGEYLKSKKPDVQIVAVEPASSAVLSTGVAGAHKIQGIGAGFVPDVLNQTIYDEIIPVEDQKAFETGRLMARQEGVLVGISSGAALWAAMEVAKRREIEGKTIVVLLADTGDRYLSTPLFADPD
;
A
#
# COMPACT_ATOMS: atom_id res chain seq x y z
N MET A 1 -11.98 28.73 7.34
CA MET A 1 -10.52 28.65 7.50
C MET A 1 -9.91 28.51 6.12
N SER A 2 -8.77 29.13 5.88
CA SER A 2 -8.05 29.05 4.59
C SER A 2 -7.51 27.62 4.42
N HIS A 3 -7.73 26.99 3.25
CA HIS A 3 -7.22 25.66 2.87
C HIS A 3 -5.95 25.81 2.01
N ILE A 4 -5.02 26.67 2.41
CA ILE A 4 -3.75 26.86 1.71
C ILE A 4 -2.68 26.02 2.41
N TYR A 5 -2.11 25.06 1.68
CA TYR A 5 -1.03 24.21 2.13
C TYR A 5 0.32 24.77 1.64
N THR A 6 1.35 24.61 2.43
CA THR A 6 2.70 25.12 2.15
C THR A 6 3.69 24.02 1.76
N SER A 7 3.29 22.76 1.88
CA SER A 7 4.09 21.59 1.49
C SER A 7 3.17 20.48 0.97
N ALA A 8 3.61 19.74 -0.04
CA ALA A 8 2.85 18.66 -0.65
C ALA A 8 2.55 17.52 0.33
N ASP A 9 3.43 17.26 1.30
CA ASP A 9 3.25 16.21 2.30
C ASP A 9 2.13 16.50 3.32
N GLN A 10 1.67 17.75 3.40
CA GLN A 10 0.48 18.13 4.18
C GLN A 10 -0.84 17.66 3.53
N LEU A 11 -0.80 17.31 2.23
CA LEU A 11 -1.95 16.78 1.49
C LEU A 11 -2.15 15.26 1.68
N ILE A 12 -1.19 14.60 2.34
CA ILE A 12 -1.24 13.15 2.57
C ILE A 12 -2.33 12.82 3.58
N GLY A 13 -3.14 11.82 3.26
CA GLY A 13 -4.24 11.38 4.10
C GLY A 13 -5.59 12.03 3.73
N ASN A 14 -6.57 11.88 4.59
CA ASN A 14 -7.95 12.32 4.38
C ASN A 14 -8.51 11.88 3.01
N THR A 15 -8.15 10.67 2.60
CA THR A 15 -8.59 10.08 1.34
C THR A 15 -10.07 9.68 1.43
N PRO A 16 -10.84 9.79 0.32
CA PRO A 16 -12.28 9.54 0.37
C PRO A 16 -12.62 8.05 0.48
N LEU A 17 -13.82 7.77 1.00
CA LEU A 17 -14.55 6.53 0.81
C LEU A 17 -15.51 6.68 -0.39
N LEU A 18 -15.51 5.70 -1.28
CA LEU A 18 -16.47 5.59 -2.39
C LEU A 18 -17.32 4.33 -2.21
N GLU A 19 -18.64 4.47 -2.19
CA GLU A 19 -19.55 3.33 -2.20
C GLU A 19 -19.63 2.74 -3.62
N LEU A 20 -19.43 1.43 -3.75
CA LEU A 20 -19.35 0.74 -5.03
C LEU A 20 -20.74 0.28 -5.51
N THR A 21 -21.66 1.23 -5.68
CA THR A 21 -23.07 0.98 -5.93
C THR A 21 -23.34 0.22 -7.22
N HIS A 22 -22.57 0.45 -8.29
CA HIS A 22 -22.74 -0.26 -9.56
C HIS A 22 -22.26 -1.71 -9.46
N ILE A 23 -21.16 -1.96 -8.77
CA ILE A 23 -20.67 -3.32 -8.50
C ILE A 23 -21.66 -4.07 -7.61
N GLU A 24 -22.15 -3.43 -6.54
CA GLU A 24 -23.14 -4.02 -5.64
C GLU A 24 -24.40 -4.45 -6.40
N GLN A 25 -24.92 -3.59 -7.28
CA GLN A 25 -26.10 -3.87 -8.10
C GLN A 25 -25.82 -4.97 -9.14
N ALA A 26 -24.70 -4.87 -9.88
CA ALA A 26 -24.36 -5.82 -10.94
C ALA A 26 -24.19 -7.25 -10.42
N PHE A 27 -23.68 -7.42 -9.20
CA PHE A 27 -23.43 -8.71 -8.57
C PHE A 27 -24.49 -9.09 -7.52
N GLN A 28 -25.54 -8.28 -7.36
CA GLN A 28 -26.63 -8.48 -6.38
C GLN A 28 -26.11 -8.69 -4.95
N LEU A 29 -25.04 -7.94 -4.60
CA LEU A 29 -24.46 -8.00 -3.27
C LEU A 29 -25.40 -7.35 -2.27
N LYS A 30 -25.50 -7.96 -1.08
CA LYS A 30 -26.39 -7.48 -0.03
C LYS A 30 -25.65 -6.76 1.10
N ALA A 31 -24.32 -6.74 1.02
CA ALA A 31 -23.46 -5.95 1.86
C ALA A 31 -23.07 -4.68 1.12
N ARG A 32 -22.82 -3.63 1.88
CA ARG A 32 -22.31 -2.35 1.40
C ARG A 32 -20.79 -2.42 1.27
N ILE A 33 -20.23 -2.04 0.13
CA ILE A 33 -18.78 -2.03 -0.09
C ILE A 33 -18.29 -0.59 -0.27
N LEU A 34 -17.47 -0.12 0.65
CA LEU A 34 -16.84 1.18 0.63
C LEU A 34 -15.36 1.04 0.27
N ALA A 35 -14.93 1.67 -0.80
CA ALA A 35 -13.55 1.70 -1.25
C ALA A 35 -12.79 2.89 -0.65
N LYS A 36 -11.76 2.65 0.16
CA LYS A 36 -10.82 3.69 0.62
C LYS A 36 -9.82 3.96 -0.48
N LEU A 37 -9.95 5.11 -1.15
CA LEU A 37 -9.22 5.43 -2.38
C LEU A 37 -7.87 6.10 -2.07
N GLU A 38 -6.83 5.30 -1.83
CA GLU A 38 -5.50 5.80 -1.44
C GLU A 38 -4.71 6.47 -2.58
N TYR A 39 -5.19 6.39 -3.82
CA TYR A 39 -4.57 7.13 -4.92
C TYR A 39 -4.79 8.65 -4.85
N PHE A 40 -5.69 9.14 -3.99
CA PHE A 40 -5.85 10.57 -3.71
C PHE A 40 -4.68 11.17 -2.92
N ASN A 41 -3.80 10.38 -2.36
CA ASN A 41 -2.53 10.89 -1.84
C ASN A 41 -1.69 11.53 -2.96
N PRO A 42 -0.87 12.57 -2.68
CA PRO A 42 -0.15 13.36 -3.69
C PRO A 42 0.74 12.54 -4.63
N ALA A 43 1.41 11.51 -4.12
CA ALA A 43 2.22 10.61 -4.94
C ALA A 43 1.44 9.35 -5.39
N GLY A 44 0.11 9.33 -5.20
CA GLY A 44 -0.83 8.39 -5.79
C GLY A 44 -0.89 7.02 -5.13
N SER A 45 -0.50 6.87 -3.86
CA SER A 45 -0.64 5.59 -3.16
C SER A 45 -0.70 5.71 -1.64
N VAL A 46 -1.14 4.61 -1.01
CA VAL A 46 -1.11 4.41 0.44
C VAL A 46 0.29 4.56 1.06
N LYS A 47 1.34 4.38 0.26
CA LYS A 47 2.73 4.45 0.74
C LYS A 47 3.21 5.86 1.03
N ASP A 48 2.51 6.88 0.55
CA ASP A 48 2.79 8.27 0.90
C ASP A 48 2.68 8.47 2.43
N ARG A 49 1.71 7.81 3.06
CA ARG A 49 1.48 7.86 4.50
C ARG A 49 2.68 7.35 5.30
N ILE A 50 3.19 6.16 4.92
CA ILE A 50 4.34 5.59 5.64
C ILE A 50 5.63 6.31 5.33
N ALA A 51 5.82 6.83 4.11
CA ALA A 51 6.96 7.65 3.75
C ALA A 51 7.03 8.90 4.65
N LYS A 52 5.92 9.63 4.76
CA LYS A 52 5.81 10.77 5.67
C LYS A 52 6.09 10.37 7.12
N SER A 53 5.44 9.34 7.62
CA SER A 53 5.57 8.91 9.02
C SER A 53 6.98 8.48 9.40
N MET A 54 7.68 7.75 8.53
CA MET A 54 9.07 7.33 8.75
C MET A 54 10.02 8.54 8.77
N ILE A 55 9.81 9.52 7.88
CA ILE A 55 10.59 10.76 7.86
C ILE A 55 10.29 11.61 9.10
N ASP A 56 9.01 11.83 9.45
CA ASP A 56 8.60 12.58 10.65
C ASP A 56 9.26 12.03 11.93
N GLU A 57 9.23 10.70 12.08
CA GLU A 57 9.81 10.06 13.25
C GLU A 57 11.34 10.16 13.26
N ALA A 58 11.98 10.01 12.11
CA ALA A 58 13.44 10.15 11.99
C ALA A 58 13.91 11.58 12.28
N GLU A 59 13.17 12.60 11.84
CA GLU A 59 13.42 14.00 12.21
C GLU A 59 13.24 14.22 13.71
N ARG A 60 12.12 13.75 14.27
CA ARG A 60 11.80 13.90 15.69
C ARG A 60 12.85 13.26 16.61
N THR A 61 13.41 12.12 16.19
CA THR A 61 14.44 11.40 16.96
C THR A 61 15.87 11.86 16.67
N GLY A 62 16.05 12.76 15.70
CA GLY A 62 17.36 13.27 15.28
C GLY A 62 18.18 12.28 14.45
N GLN A 63 17.59 11.19 13.96
CA GLN A 63 18.19 10.27 13.00
C GLN A 63 18.31 10.91 11.61
N LEU A 64 17.34 11.75 11.24
CA LEU A 64 17.34 12.52 10.00
C LEU A 64 17.50 14.00 10.35
N LYS A 65 18.48 14.68 9.72
CA LYS A 65 18.81 16.08 9.95
C LYS A 65 18.96 16.80 8.61
N PRO A 66 18.90 18.13 8.56
CA PRO A 66 19.26 18.87 7.34
C PRO A 66 20.59 18.41 6.77
N GLY A 67 20.60 18.06 5.47
CA GLY A 67 21.78 17.51 4.79
C GLY A 67 21.97 16.00 4.92
N SER A 68 21.12 15.29 5.64
CA SER A 68 21.09 13.82 5.65
C SER A 68 20.67 13.25 4.30
N VAL A 69 21.06 12.00 4.04
CA VAL A 69 20.70 11.25 2.83
C VAL A 69 19.79 10.10 3.21
N ILE A 70 18.61 10.03 2.57
CA ILE A 70 17.69 8.90 2.72
C ILE A 70 18.08 7.82 1.70
N ILE A 71 18.20 6.57 2.13
CA ILE A 71 18.53 5.44 1.25
C ILE A 71 17.50 4.34 1.50
N GLU A 72 16.81 3.86 0.45
CA GLU A 72 15.84 2.77 0.60
C GLU A 72 15.96 1.77 -0.55
N PRO A 73 16.06 0.46 -0.26
CA PRO A 73 15.99 -0.59 -1.28
C PRO A 73 14.53 -0.86 -1.65
N THR A 74 14.04 -0.21 -2.71
CA THR A 74 12.66 -0.38 -3.15
C THR A 74 12.48 0.05 -4.61
N SER A 75 11.61 -0.65 -5.31
CA SER A 75 11.19 -0.32 -6.69
C SER A 75 9.71 0.02 -6.79
N GLY A 76 9.00 0.01 -5.65
CA GLY A 76 7.56 0.17 -5.62
C GLY A 76 7.08 1.54 -5.12
N ASN A 77 5.82 1.57 -4.71
CA ASN A 77 5.16 2.78 -4.26
C ASN A 77 5.83 3.44 -3.04
N THR A 78 6.53 2.67 -2.19
CA THR A 78 7.31 3.26 -1.09
C THR A 78 8.42 4.18 -1.60
N GLY A 79 9.14 3.78 -2.65
CA GLY A 79 10.14 4.63 -3.28
C GLY A 79 9.55 5.91 -3.87
N ILE A 80 8.37 5.82 -4.47
CA ILE A 80 7.67 6.98 -5.03
C ILE A 80 7.21 7.91 -3.91
N GLY A 81 6.61 7.37 -2.84
CA GLY A 81 6.20 8.16 -1.67
C GLY A 81 7.39 8.84 -0.97
N LEU A 82 8.49 8.12 -0.77
CA LEU A 82 9.72 8.68 -0.24
C LEU A 82 10.29 9.78 -1.16
N ALA A 83 10.25 9.59 -2.48
CA ALA A 83 10.74 10.58 -3.43
C ALA A 83 9.93 11.88 -3.37
N SER A 84 8.60 11.78 -3.31
CA SER A 84 7.72 12.93 -3.13
C SER A 84 7.96 13.65 -1.79
N ALA A 85 8.02 12.90 -0.69
CA ALA A 85 8.23 13.49 0.64
C ALA A 85 9.63 14.09 0.80
N ALA A 86 10.67 13.42 0.29
CA ALA A 86 12.04 13.94 0.29
C ALA A 86 12.17 15.23 -0.52
N ALA A 87 11.58 15.29 -1.71
CA ALA A 87 11.53 16.50 -2.52
C ALA A 87 10.83 17.66 -1.80
N ALA A 88 9.69 17.39 -1.16
CA ALA A 88 8.94 18.40 -0.41
C ALA A 88 9.71 18.97 0.79
N ARG A 89 10.66 18.22 1.35
CA ARG A 89 11.45 18.59 2.55
C ARG A 89 12.91 18.92 2.27
N GLY A 90 13.35 18.82 1.01
CA GLY A 90 14.72 19.15 0.60
C GLY A 90 15.75 18.10 1.01
N TYR A 91 15.37 16.83 1.17
CA TYR A 91 16.30 15.74 1.41
C TYR A 91 16.83 15.14 0.11
N ARG A 92 18.09 14.76 0.11
CA ARG A 92 18.66 13.88 -0.89
C ARG A 92 18.14 12.46 -0.69
N LEU A 93 17.71 11.81 -1.76
CA LEU A 93 17.18 10.44 -1.73
C LEU A 93 17.90 9.56 -2.75
N ILE A 94 18.37 8.41 -2.30
CA ILE A 94 18.92 7.34 -3.13
C ILE A 94 17.99 6.12 -3.01
N LEU A 95 17.47 5.67 -4.16
CA LEU A 95 16.66 4.46 -4.24
C LEU A 95 17.46 3.36 -4.94
N VAL A 96 17.55 2.22 -4.29
CA VAL A 96 18.30 1.07 -4.79
C VAL A 96 17.33 0.00 -5.28
N MET A 97 17.51 -0.48 -6.52
CA MET A 97 16.61 -1.47 -7.10
C MET A 97 17.29 -2.29 -8.21
N PRO A 98 16.79 -3.51 -8.49
CA PRO A 98 17.25 -4.27 -9.64
C PRO A 98 16.98 -3.55 -10.97
N GLU A 99 17.88 -3.70 -11.93
CA GLU A 99 17.75 -3.10 -13.25
C GLU A 99 16.54 -3.60 -14.06
N THR A 100 15.96 -4.73 -13.67
CA THR A 100 14.78 -5.34 -14.28
C THR A 100 13.46 -4.64 -13.92
N MET A 101 13.50 -3.64 -13.03
CA MET A 101 12.31 -2.91 -12.61
C MET A 101 11.78 -1.98 -13.71
N SER A 102 10.45 -1.72 -13.70
CA SER A 102 9.76 -1.00 -14.76
C SER A 102 10.37 0.40 -15.01
N VAL A 103 10.49 0.75 -16.29
CA VAL A 103 11.06 2.04 -16.74
C VAL A 103 10.19 3.20 -16.25
N GLU A 104 8.87 3.04 -16.28
CA GLU A 104 7.89 4.05 -15.88
C GLU A 104 8.07 4.44 -14.40
N ARG A 105 8.24 3.45 -13.52
CA ARG A 105 8.50 3.70 -12.10
C ARG A 105 9.84 4.39 -11.86
N ARG A 106 10.87 3.96 -12.58
CA ARG A 106 12.19 4.61 -12.52
C ARG A 106 12.13 6.08 -12.98
N GLN A 107 11.39 6.35 -14.05
CA GLN A 107 11.21 7.72 -14.56
C GLN A 107 10.42 8.57 -13.56
N LEU A 108 9.37 8.03 -12.94
CA LEU A 108 8.58 8.74 -11.95
C LEU A 108 9.42 9.11 -10.70
N MET A 109 10.23 8.19 -10.19
CA MET A 109 11.13 8.47 -9.05
C MET A 109 12.18 9.54 -9.41
N LYS A 110 12.76 9.47 -10.61
CA LYS A 110 13.69 10.49 -11.12
C LYS A 110 13.03 11.86 -11.29
N ALA A 111 11.77 11.89 -11.73
CA ALA A 111 11.03 13.14 -11.87
C ALA A 111 10.85 13.88 -10.54
N TYR A 112 10.77 13.17 -9.41
CA TYR A 112 10.81 13.74 -8.07
C TYR A 112 12.24 14.12 -7.61
N GLY A 113 13.29 13.84 -8.40
CA GLY A 113 14.67 14.15 -8.03
C GLY A 113 15.42 13.04 -7.30
N ALA A 114 14.88 11.83 -7.20
CA ALA A 114 15.58 10.71 -6.58
C ALA A 114 16.74 10.21 -7.44
N GLU A 115 17.86 9.90 -6.80
CA GLU A 115 18.98 9.20 -7.41
C GLU A 115 18.68 7.71 -7.43
N LEU A 116 18.89 7.05 -8.59
CA LEU A 116 18.67 5.62 -8.71
C LEU A 116 19.99 4.87 -8.82
N VAL A 117 20.18 3.89 -7.94
CA VAL A 117 21.26 2.91 -8.02
C VAL A 117 20.68 1.59 -8.47
N LEU A 118 21.06 1.15 -9.65
CA LEU A 118 20.60 -0.10 -10.24
C LEU A 118 21.58 -1.23 -9.89
N THR A 119 21.03 -2.36 -9.45
CA THR A 119 21.79 -3.58 -9.16
C THR A 119 21.51 -4.65 -10.22
N GLU A 120 22.37 -5.65 -10.31
CA GLU A 120 22.23 -6.76 -11.24
C GLU A 120 20.87 -7.46 -11.05
N GLY A 121 20.14 -7.66 -12.14
CA GLY A 121 18.80 -8.22 -12.12
C GLY A 121 18.72 -9.60 -11.49
N GLU A 122 19.73 -10.44 -11.70
CA GLU A 122 19.82 -11.81 -11.14
C GLU A 122 19.86 -11.84 -9.62
N LYS A 123 20.40 -10.81 -8.98
CA LYS A 123 20.45 -10.69 -7.50
C LYS A 123 19.11 -10.27 -6.89
N GLY A 124 18.16 -9.80 -7.71
CA GLY A 124 16.84 -9.37 -7.27
C GLY A 124 16.89 -8.35 -6.12
N MET A 125 15.85 -8.33 -5.29
CA MET A 125 15.78 -7.41 -4.15
C MET A 125 16.84 -7.66 -3.08
N LYS A 126 17.36 -8.89 -2.94
CA LYS A 126 18.47 -9.18 -2.01
C LYS A 126 19.72 -8.39 -2.38
N GLY A 127 20.03 -8.29 -3.67
CA GLY A 127 21.13 -7.47 -4.17
C GLY A 127 20.92 -5.97 -3.91
N ALA A 128 19.69 -5.50 -4.07
CA ALA A 128 19.36 -4.10 -3.78
C ALA A 128 19.48 -3.77 -2.29
N ILE A 129 19.07 -4.66 -1.41
CA ILE A 129 19.21 -4.50 0.06
C ILE A 129 20.69 -4.41 0.44
N ALA A 130 21.50 -5.38 0.01
CA ALA A 130 22.93 -5.37 0.31
C ALA A 130 23.63 -4.09 -0.19
N LYS A 131 23.27 -3.62 -1.40
CA LYS A 131 23.84 -2.37 -1.93
C LYS A 131 23.36 -1.12 -1.17
N ALA A 132 22.13 -1.09 -0.68
CA ALA A 132 21.64 0.00 0.15
C ALA A 132 22.38 0.06 1.49
N GLU A 133 22.64 -1.08 2.11
CA GLU A 133 23.43 -1.19 3.36
C GLU A 133 24.88 -0.76 3.14
N GLU A 134 25.51 -1.17 2.04
CA GLU A 134 26.85 -0.72 1.63
C GLU A 134 26.89 0.81 1.52
N LEU A 135 25.98 1.40 0.75
CA LEU A 135 25.90 2.86 0.59
C LEU A 135 25.68 3.58 1.91
N ALA A 136 24.84 3.02 2.79
CA ALA A 136 24.59 3.60 4.09
C ALA A 136 25.83 3.57 4.99
N SER A 137 26.71 2.59 4.84
CA SER A 137 27.99 2.52 5.56
C SER A 137 29.03 3.52 5.04
N GLU A 138 28.96 3.88 3.75
CA GLU A 138 29.90 4.78 3.09
C GLU A 138 29.48 6.26 3.16
N ILE A 139 28.17 6.53 3.18
CA ILE A 139 27.62 7.88 3.15
C ILE A 139 27.33 8.36 4.58
N PRO A 140 28.08 9.35 5.08
CA PRO A 140 27.84 9.92 6.41
C PRO A 140 26.41 10.52 6.52
N ASN A 141 25.82 10.42 7.71
CA ASN A 141 24.47 10.93 7.99
C ASN A 141 23.38 10.34 7.08
N SER A 142 23.55 9.11 6.63
CA SER A 142 22.51 8.37 5.92
C SER A 142 21.46 7.81 6.88
N PHE A 143 20.23 7.69 6.36
CA PHE A 143 19.08 7.10 7.04
C PHE A 143 18.41 6.06 6.15
N LEU A 144 18.22 4.85 6.67
CA LEU A 144 17.47 3.78 6.01
C LEU A 144 16.08 3.70 6.66
N PRO A 145 15.01 4.09 5.97
CA PRO A 145 13.64 4.00 6.48
C PRO A 145 13.23 2.57 6.89
N GLY A 146 13.54 1.55 6.08
CA GLY A 146 13.32 0.15 6.44
C GLY A 146 11.84 -0.22 6.58
N GLN A 147 11.06 -0.11 5.50
CA GLN A 147 9.60 -0.26 5.52
C GLN A 147 9.06 -1.56 6.14
N PHE A 148 9.84 -2.64 6.15
CA PHE A 148 9.40 -3.96 6.67
C PHE A 148 9.65 -4.14 8.17
N ILE A 149 10.48 -3.28 8.78
CA ILE A 149 10.90 -3.38 10.19
C ILE A 149 10.58 -2.11 10.99
N ASN A 150 10.29 -0.99 10.33
CA ASN A 150 10.10 0.30 10.97
C ASN A 150 8.69 0.43 11.58
N PRO A 151 8.57 0.61 12.90
CA PRO A 151 7.27 0.72 13.58
C PRO A 151 6.47 1.97 13.18
N SER A 152 7.11 2.97 12.56
CA SER A 152 6.41 4.14 12.01
C SER A 152 5.49 3.79 10.83
N ASN A 153 5.69 2.62 10.21
CA ASN A 153 4.81 2.13 9.15
C ASN A 153 3.40 1.80 9.71
N PRO A 154 3.18 0.82 10.59
CA PRO A 154 1.85 0.59 11.16
C PRO A 154 1.34 1.79 11.98
N LYS A 155 2.23 2.56 12.63
CA LYS A 155 1.86 3.79 13.34
C LYS A 155 1.14 4.78 12.42
N ALA A 156 1.62 5.00 11.20
CA ALA A 156 0.96 5.89 10.23
C ALA A 156 -0.51 5.51 10.02
N HIS A 157 -0.79 4.23 9.89
CA HIS A 157 -2.15 3.74 9.65
C HIS A 157 -3.02 3.73 10.91
N ARG A 158 -2.44 3.46 12.06
CA ARG A 158 -3.14 3.55 13.35
C ARG A 158 -3.55 4.98 13.70
N GLU A 159 -2.72 5.96 13.32
CA GLU A 159 -2.95 7.37 13.64
C GLU A 159 -3.71 8.15 12.56
N THR A 160 -3.81 7.63 11.33
CA THR A 160 -4.48 8.33 10.22
C THR A 160 -5.53 7.47 9.52
N THR A 161 -5.15 6.42 8.80
CA THR A 161 -6.06 5.62 7.97
C THR A 161 -7.20 4.99 8.77
N GLY A 162 -6.88 4.39 9.92
CA GLY A 162 -7.87 3.79 10.82
C GLY A 162 -8.88 4.80 11.36
N PRO A 163 -8.44 5.93 11.95
CA PRO A 163 -9.31 7.04 12.36
C PRO A 163 -10.20 7.56 11.24
N GLU A 164 -9.65 7.81 10.05
CA GLU A 164 -10.40 8.27 8.88
C GLU A 164 -11.53 7.29 8.51
N ILE A 165 -11.22 5.99 8.39
CA ILE A 165 -12.24 4.97 8.09
C ILE A 165 -13.33 4.95 9.15
N TYR A 166 -12.98 4.97 10.42
CA TYR A 166 -13.94 4.94 11.51
C TYR A 166 -14.84 6.18 11.51
N GLN A 167 -14.26 7.37 11.31
CA GLN A 167 -14.98 8.62 11.26
C GLN A 167 -15.89 8.71 10.03
N ASP A 168 -15.38 8.39 8.83
CA ASP A 168 -16.12 8.50 7.57
C ASP A 168 -17.28 7.50 7.48
N THR A 169 -17.26 6.45 8.30
CA THR A 169 -18.35 5.46 8.42
C THR A 169 -19.25 5.69 9.63
N ASP A 170 -19.04 6.76 10.42
CA ASP A 170 -19.70 6.94 11.72
C ASP A 170 -19.58 5.69 12.63
N GLY A 171 -18.46 4.97 12.53
CA GLY A 171 -18.20 3.72 13.25
C GLY A 171 -18.97 2.50 12.72
N ALA A 172 -19.65 2.60 11.59
CA ALA A 172 -20.47 1.51 11.03
C ALA A 172 -19.66 0.45 10.26
N VAL A 173 -18.32 0.54 10.22
CA VAL A 173 -17.48 -0.47 9.58
C VAL A 173 -17.58 -1.80 10.34
N ASP A 174 -17.98 -2.87 9.64
CA ASP A 174 -18.07 -4.23 10.20
C ASP A 174 -16.90 -5.10 9.76
N ILE A 175 -16.39 -4.89 8.55
CA ILE A 175 -15.30 -5.68 7.97
C ILE A 175 -14.32 -4.73 7.28
N PHE A 176 -13.03 -4.92 7.54
CA PHE A 176 -11.95 -4.23 6.83
C PHE A 176 -11.12 -5.22 6.01
N VAL A 177 -10.95 -4.96 4.73
CA VAL A 177 -10.21 -5.80 3.78
C VAL A 177 -9.00 -5.06 3.24
N ALA A 178 -7.83 -5.65 3.34
CA ALA A 178 -6.60 -5.06 2.79
C ALA A 178 -5.59 -6.10 2.31
N GLY A 179 -4.90 -5.79 1.22
CA GLY A 179 -3.75 -6.57 0.75
C GLY A 179 -2.53 -6.42 1.66
N VAL A 180 -1.81 -7.51 1.88
CA VAL A 180 -0.63 -7.55 2.75
C VAL A 180 0.66 -7.51 1.94
N GLY A 181 1.29 -6.33 1.90
CA GLY A 181 2.67 -6.14 1.42
C GLY A 181 3.65 -6.11 2.58
N THR A 182 3.85 -4.94 3.19
CA THR A 182 4.63 -4.80 4.44
C THR A 182 3.83 -5.20 5.68
N GLY A 183 2.51 -5.29 5.59
CA GLY A 183 1.64 -5.55 6.73
C GLY A 183 1.28 -4.32 7.57
N GLY A 184 1.88 -3.16 7.29
CA GLY A 184 1.65 -1.95 8.09
C GLY A 184 0.20 -1.46 8.04
N THR A 185 -0.42 -1.49 6.87
CA THR A 185 -1.82 -1.06 6.69
C THR A 185 -2.78 -1.89 7.54
N ILE A 186 -2.75 -3.22 7.36
CA ILE A 186 -3.68 -4.11 8.05
C ILE A 186 -3.44 -4.11 9.56
N THR A 187 -2.18 -4.02 9.99
CA THR A 187 -1.81 -3.90 11.40
C THR A 187 -2.35 -2.61 12.00
N GLY A 188 -1.98 -1.46 11.45
CA GLY A 188 -2.33 -0.17 12.04
C GLY A 188 -3.84 0.13 11.99
N VAL A 189 -4.49 -0.14 10.86
CA VAL A 189 -5.96 0.02 10.73
C VAL A 189 -6.68 -0.97 11.64
N GLY A 190 -6.28 -2.24 11.61
CA GLY A 190 -6.91 -3.28 12.43
C GLY A 190 -6.80 -3.00 13.93
N GLU A 191 -5.62 -2.60 14.42
CA GLU A 191 -5.42 -2.22 15.81
C GLU A 191 -6.32 -1.05 16.22
N TYR A 192 -6.41 -0.02 15.36
CA TYR A 192 -7.29 1.12 15.65
C TYR A 192 -8.77 0.70 15.66
N LEU A 193 -9.24 0.03 14.61
CA LEU A 193 -10.64 -0.36 14.48
C LEU A 193 -11.08 -1.30 15.61
N LYS A 194 -10.29 -2.33 15.92
CA LYS A 194 -10.59 -3.25 17.05
C LYS A 194 -10.56 -2.56 18.41
N SER A 195 -9.77 -1.48 18.56
CA SER A 195 -9.81 -0.67 19.79
C SER A 195 -11.11 0.11 19.96
N LYS A 196 -11.82 0.42 18.87
CA LYS A 196 -13.10 1.16 18.87
C LYS A 196 -14.31 0.23 18.80
N LYS A 197 -14.19 -0.83 18.02
CA LYS A 197 -15.24 -1.83 17.74
C LYS A 197 -14.59 -3.22 17.79
N PRO A 198 -14.55 -3.88 18.94
CA PRO A 198 -13.81 -5.15 19.11
C PRO A 198 -14.27 -6.29 18.22
N ASP A 199 -15.51 -6.25 17.73
CA ASP A 199 -16.13 -7.24 16.84
C ASP A 199 -15.91 -6.98 15.36
N VAL A 200 -15.16 -5.91 14.98
CA VAL A 200 -14.79 -5.69 13.58
C VAL A 200 -13.94 -6.84 13.05
N GLN A 201 -14.28 -7.37 11.89
CA GLN A 201 -13.51 -8.41 11.24
C GLN A 201 -12.42 -7.80 10.34
N ILE A 202 -11.22 -8.32 10.43
CA ILE A 202 -10.07 -7.90 9.63
C ILE A 202 -9.70 -9.03 8.67
N VAL A 203 -9.77 -8.76 7.37
CA VAL A 203 -9.50 -9.72 6.30
C VAL A 203 -8.20 -9.36 5.60
N ALA A 204 -7.22 -10.24 5.70
CA ALA A 204 -5.95 -10.14 5.00
C ALA A 204 -6.05 -10.74 3.59
N VAL A 205 -5.44 -10.08 2.61
CA VAL A 205 -5.38 -10.58 1.24
C VAL A 205 -3.94 -10.84 0.84
N GLU A 206 -3.66 -12.03 0.33
CA GLU A 206 -2.35 -12.44 -0.19
C GLU A 206 -2.46 -13.09 -1.58
N PRO A 207 -1.38 -13.15 -2.39
CA PRO A 207 -1.40 -13.88 -3.65
C PRO A 207 -1.52 -15.40 -3.41
N ALA A 208 -2.41 -16.08 -4.13
CA ALA A 208 -2.61 -17.53 -3.99
C ALA A 208 -1.35 -18.35 -4.29
N SER A 209 -0.52 -17.91 -5.25
CA SER A 209 0.76 -18.56 -5.60
C SER A 209 1.92 -18.21 -4.65
N SER A 210 1.70 -17.28 -3.70
CA SER A 210 2.69 -16.89 -2.67
C SER A 210 1.96 -16.69 -1.33
N ALA A 211 1.31 -17.75 -0.87
CA ALA A 211 0.42 -17.79 0.29
C ALA A 211 1.22 -17.95 1.60
N VAL A 212 2.12 -17.01 1.88
CA VAL A 212 3.04 -17.08 3.03
C VAL A 212 2.30 -17.02 4.34
N LEU A 213 1.24 -16.20 4.43
CA LEU A 213 0.51 -16.01 5.69
C LEU A 213 -0.36 -17.23 6.03
N SER A 214 -0.99 -17.86 5.03
CA SER A 214 -1.89 -18.99 5.25
C SER A 214 -1.19 -20.34 5.21
N THR A 215 -0.15 -20.52 4.38
CA THR A 215 0.51 -21.82 4.17
C THR A 215 2.01 -21.84 4.47
N GLY A 216 2.64 -20.70 4.69
CA GLY A 216 4.10 -20.57 4.84
C GLY A 216 4.88 -20.68 3.53
N VAL A 217 4.22 -20.80 2.38
CA VAL A 217 4.86 -21.06 1.09
C VAL A 217 4.95 -19.78 0.25
N ALA A 218 6.18 -19.36 -0.05
CA ALA A 218 6.45 -18.26 -0.99
C ALA A 218 6.51 -18.78 -2.43
N GLY A 219 6.05 -17.96 -3.38
CA GLY A 219 6.11 -18.28 -4.80
C GLY A 219 6.07 -17.03 -5.68
N ALA A 220 6.28 -17.22 -6.99
CA ALA A 220 6.17 -16.15 -7.96
C ALA A 220 4.70 -15.80 -8.22
N HIS A 221 4.39 -14.51 -8.28
CA HIS A 221 3.07 -13.97 -8.59
C HIS A 221 3.17 -12.64 -9.34
N LYS A 222 2.05 -12.18 -9.91
CA LYS A 222 1.97 -10.93 -10.67
C LYS A 222 1.22 -9.81 -9.95
N ILE A 223 0.76 -10.03 -8.73
CA ILE A 223 0.05 -9.02 -7.93
C ILE A 223 1.07 -8.09 -7.27
N GLN A 224 1.52 -7.09 -8.02
CA GLN A 224 2.51 -6.13 -7.53
C GLN A 224 1.98 -5.37 -6.31
N GLY A 225 2.84 -5.16 -5.29
CA GLY A 225 2.54 -4.36 -4.10
C GLY A 225 2.15 -5.15 -2.86
N ILE A 226 1.83 -6.45 -3.01
CA ILE A 226 1.58 -7.38 -1.91
C ILE A 226 2.40 -8.66 -2.08
N GLY A 227 2.38 -9.55 -1.10
CA GLY A 227 3.07 -10.84 -1.20
C GLY A 227 4.59 -10.71 -1.21
N ALA A 228 5.19 -10.19 -0.14
CA ALA A 228 6.64 -9.96 -0.03
C ALA A 228 7.50 -11.23 -0.09
N GLY A 229 6.89 -12.41 0.02
CA GLY A 229 7.59 -13.71 0.05
C GLY A 229 8.13 -14.10 1.44
N PHE A 230 7.88 -13.29 2.44
CA PHE A 230 8.21 -13.52 3.85
C PHE A 230 7.20 -12.80 4.74
N VAL A 231 7.19 -13.12 6.04
CA VAL A 231 6.38 -12.41 7.03
C VAL A 231 7.15 -11.19 7.52
N PRO A 232 6.65 -9.95 7.28
CA PRO A 232 7.32 -8.73 7.73
C PRO A 232 7.28 -8.55 9.25
N ASP A 233 8.33 -7.96 9.83
CA ASP A 233 8.42 -7.74 11.28
C ASP A 233 7.35 -6.78 11.81
N VAL A 234 6.92 -5.81 10.99
CA VAL A 234 5.88 -4.85 11.36
C VAL A 234 4.45 -5.43 11.28
N LEU A 235 4.28 -6.64 10.76
CA LEU A 235 2.98 -7.30 10.68
C LEU A 235 2.58 -7.91 12.03
N ASN A 236 1.50 -7.42 12.60
CA ASN A 236 0.84 -8.09 13.71
C ASN A 236 0.02 -9.28 13.18
N GLN A 237 0.56 -10.49 13.30
CA GLN A 237 -0.07 -11.71 12.78
C GLN A 237 -1.34 -12.12 13.53
N THR A 238 -1.66 -11.48 14.65
CA THR A 238 -2.88 -11.77 15.42
C THR A 238 -4.01 -10.79 15.15
N ILE A 239 -3.78 -9.81 14.26
CA ILE A 239 -4.76 -8.74 14.01
C ILE A 239 -5.88 -9.17 13.07
N TYR A 240 -5.59 -9.99 12.09
CA TYR A 240 -6.57 -10.45 11.11
C TYR A 240 -7.30 -11.71 11.58
N ASP A 241 -8.57 -11.78 11.22
CA ASP A 241 -9.48 -12.87 11.57
C ASP A 241 -9.58 -13.90 10.42
N GLU A 242 -9.27 -13.46 9.19
CA GLU A 242 -9.31 -14.30 7.99
C GLU A 242 -8.19 -13.91 7.01
N ILE A 243 -7.72 -14.88 6.23
CA ILE A 243 -6.80 -14.67 5.11
C ILE A 243 -7.47 -15.19 3.84
N ILE A 244 -7.54 -14.36 2.79
CA ILE A 244 -8.07 -14.75 1.50
C ILE A 244 -6.94 -14.72 0.46
N PRO A 245 -6.50 -15.89 -0.03
CA PRO A 245 -5.58 -15.97 -1.15
C PRO A 245 -6.28 -15.67 -2.47
N VAL A 246 -5.66 -14.81 -3.31
CA VAL A 246 -6.23 -14.35 -4.57
C VAL A 246 -5.32 -14.73 -5.75
N GLU A 247 -5.91 -15.29 -6.81
CA GLU A 247 -5.21 -15.59 -8.05
C GLU A 247 -4.92 -14.31 -8.86
N ASP A 248 -3.79 -14.28 -9.58
CA ASP A 248 -3.39 -13.15 -10.43
C ASP A 248 -4.51 -12.73 -11.38
N GLN A 249 -5.16 -13.71 -12.03
CA GLN A 249 -6.23 -13.46 -13.00
C GLN A 249 -7.43 -12.75 -12.36
N LYS A 250 -7.80 -13.14 -11.13
CA LYS A 250 -8.91 -12.51 -10.41
C LYS A 250 -8.59 -11.06 -10.04
N ALA A 251 -7.35 -10.79 -9.66
CA ALA A 251 -6.89 -9.43 -9.40
C ALA A 251 -6.99 -8.55 -10.67
N PHE A 252 -6.58 -9.06 -11.83
CA PHE A 252 -6.68 -8.33 -13.09
C PHE A 252 -8.13 -8.09 -13.52
N GLU A 253 -8.97 -9.13 -13.50
CA GLU A 253 -10.38 -9.02 -13.86
C GLU A 253 -11.12 -8.00 -13.02
N THR A 254 -10.87 -8.03 -11.70
CA THR A 254 -11.56 -7.12 -10.77
C THR A 254 -11.00 -5.69 -10.82
N GLY A 255 -9.70 -5.52 -11.08
CA GLY A 255 -9.14 -4.18 -11.34
C GLY A 255 -9.77 -3.53 -12.59
N ARG A 256 -9.95 -4.30 -13.68
CA ARG A 256 -10.68 -3.84 -14.87
C ARG A 256 -12.16 -3.58 -14.61
N LEU A 257 -12.79 -4.43 -13.79
CA LEU A 257 -14.18 -4.25 -13.37
C LEU A 257 -14.37 -2.90 -12.67
N MET A 258 -13.50 -2.56 -11.73
CA MET A 258 -13.54 -1.28 -11.01
C MET A 258 -13.49 -0.08 -11.96
N ALA A 259 -12.61 -0.12 -12.97
CA ALA A 259 -12.53 0.92 -13.98
C ALA A 259 -13.80 1.03 -14.83
N ARG A 260 -14.37 -0.12 -15.24
CA ARG A 260 -15.53 -0.15 -16.15
C ARG A 260 -16.86 0.12 -15.47
N GLN A 261 -17.02 -0.25 -14.20
CA GLN A 261 -18.29 -0.10 -13.47
C GLN A 261 -18.31 1.19 -12.65
N GLU A 262 -17.23 1.52 -11.96
CA GLU A 262 -17.18 2.67 -11.04
C GLU A 262 -16.38 3.87 -11.59
N GLY A 263 -15.75 3.72 -12.77
CA GLY A 263 -14.99 4.81 -13.41
C GLY A 263 -13.67 5.13 -12.70
N VAL A 264 -13.11 4.21 -11.92
CA VAL A 264 -11.89 4.43 -11.12
C VAL A 264 -10.81 3.45 -11.54
N LEU A 265 -9.67 3.97 -12.02
CA LEU A 265 -8.49 3.16 -12.33
C LEU A 265 -7.72 2.85 -11.05
N VAL A 266 -7.51 1.56 -10.79
CA VAL A 266 -6.77 1.08 -9.61
C VAL A 266 -5.67 0.10 -10.00
N GLY A 267 -4.67 -0.08 -9.11
CA GLY A 267 -3.59 -1.03 -9.34
C GLY A 267 -3.99 -2.49 -9.12
N ILE A 268 -3.06 -3.40 -9.42
CA ILE A 268 -3.29 -4.85 -9.38
C ILE A 268 -3.67 -5.33 -7.97
N SER A 269 -2.96 -4.87 -6.94
CA SER A 269 -3.26 -5.24 -5.55
C SER A 269 -4.61 -4.71 -5.07
N SER A 270 -5.07 -3.59 -5.62
CA SER A 270 -6.41 -3.06 -5.36
C SER A 270 -7.48 -3.97 -5.96
N GLY A 271 -7.23 -4.49 -7.18
CA GLY A 271 -8.10 -5.50 -7.79
C GLY A 271 -8.20 -6.77 -6.95
N ALA A 272 -7.07 -7.24 -6.39
CA ALA A 272 -7.06 -8.39 -5.49
C ALA A 272 -7.86 -8.13 -4.20
N ALA A 273 -7.66 -6.98 -3.56
CA ALA A 273 -8.40 -6.61 -2.35
C ALA A 273 -9.89 -6.47 -2.62
N LEU A 274 -10.28 -5.86 -3.73
CA LEU A 274 -11.67 -5.72 -4.14
C LEU A 274 -12.31 -7.08 -4.43
N TRP A 275 -11.61 -7.99 -5.11
CA TRP A 275 -12.12 -9.34 -5.34
C TRP A 275 -12.43 -10.04 -4.02
N ALA A 276 -11.52 -9.99 -3.05
CA ALA A 276 -11.73 -10.57 -1.73
C ALA A 276 -12.92 -9.94 -1.01
N ALA A 277 -13.07 -8.61 -1.07
CA ALA A 277 -14.22 -7.92 -0.49
C ALA A 277 -15.56 -8.35 -1.13
N MET A 278 -15.58 -8.54 -2.45
CA MET A 278 -16.77 -9.05 -3.16
C MET A 278 -17.10 -10.49 -2.76
N GLU A 279 -16.10 -11.37 -2.58
CA GLU A 279 -16.33 -12.74 -2.11
C GLU A 279 -16.89 -12.78 -0.67
N VAL A 280 -16.40 -11.89 0.20
CA VAL A 280 -16.98 -11.71 1.54
C VAL A 280 -18.43 -11.21 1.46
N ALA A 281 -18.70 -10.22 0.58
CA ALA A 281 -20.02 -9.62 0.43
C ALA A 281 -21.12 -10.58 -0.10
N LYS A 282 -20.73 -11.70 -0.74
CA LYS A 282 -21.65 -12.74 -1.22
C LYS A 282 -22.16 -13.66 -0.12
N ARG A 283 -21.56 -13.65 1.05
CA ARG A 283 -21.89 -14.55 2.17
C ARG A 283 -23.23 -14.14 2.81
N ARG A 284 -24.09 -15.10 3.16
CA ARG A 284 -25.41 -14.83 3.74
C ARG A 284 -25.34 -14.08 5.06
N GLU A 285 -24.36 -14.41 5.89
CA GLU A 285 -24.13 -13.82 7.22
C GLU A 285 -23.66 -12.37 7.16
N ILE A 286 -23.28 -11.89 5.98
CA ILE A 286 -22.77 -10.52 5.75
C ILE A 286 -23.87 -9.58 5.22
N GLU A 287 -25.10 -10.07 5.06
CA GLU A 287 -26.22 -9.23 4.61
C GLU A 287 -26.41 -8.02 5.52
N GLY A 288 -26.47 -6.82 4.95
CA GLY A 288 -26.63 -5.55 5.68
C GLY A 288 -25.37 -5.02 6.37
N LYS A 289 -24.24 -5.72 6.25
CA LYS A 289 -22.95 -5.28 6.81
C LYS A 289 -22.24 -4.28 5.91
N THR A 290 -21.38 -3.47 6.52
CA THR A 290 -20.51 -2.52 5.84
C THR A 290 -19.08 -3.06 5.76
N ILE A 291 -18.60 -3.26 4.54
CA ILE A 291 -17.23 -3.68 4.22
C ILE A 291 -16.46 -2.45 3.76
N VAL A 292 -15.31 -2.18 4.36
CA VAL A 292 -14.36 -1.20 3.85
C VAL A 292 -13.18 -1.93 3.23
N VAL A 293 -12.91 -1.70 1.96
CA VAL A 293 -11.76 -2.25 1.23
C VAL A 293 -10.77 -1.15 0.90
N LEU A 294 -9.48 -1.36 1.22
CA LEU A 294 -8.44 -0.38 0.89
C LEU A 294 -7.90 -0.65 -0.52
N LEU A 295 -8.08 0.34 -1.41
CA LEU A 295 -7.53 0.35 -2.76
C LEU A 295 -6.24 1.19 -2.77
N ALA A 296 -5.12 0.49 -2.89
CA ALA A 296 -3.82 1.00 -2.47
C ALA A 296 -3.22 2.10 -3.36
N ASP A 297 -3.48 2.08 -4.68
CA ASP A 297 -2.85 3.01 -5.62
C ASP A 297 -3.66 3.19 -6.92
N THR A 298 -3.17 4.13 -7.78
CA THR A 298 -3.72 4.41 -9.11
C THR A 298 -3.39 3.31 -10.12
N GLY A 299 -4.30 3.10 -11.09
CA GLY A 299 -4.09 2.21 -12.23
C GLY A 299 -3.12 2.73 -13.29
N ASP A 300 -2.83 4.03 -13.33
CA ASP A 300 -1.98 4.66 -14.35
C ASP A 300 -0.57 4.06 -14.42
N ARG A 301 -0.10 3.49 -13.32
CA ARG A 301 1.21 2.83 -13.21
C ARG A 301 1.25 1.43 -13.82
N TYR A 302 0.12 0.93 -14.31
CA TYR A 302 -0.07 -0.46 -14.75
C TYR A 302 -0.60 -0.58 -16.17
N LEU A 303 -0.68 0.54 -16.92
CA LEU A 303 -1.25 0.56 -18.29
C LEU A 303 -0.50 -0.37 -19.26
N SER A 304 0.81 -0.56 -19.07
CA SER A 304 1.64 -1.47 -19.86
C SER A 304 1.69 -2.91 -19.31
N THR A 305 0.91 -3.22 -18.28
CA THR A 305 0.88 -4.54 -17.65
C THR A 305 -0.36 -5.35 -18.09
N PRO A 306 -0.40 -6.67 -17.83
CA PRO A 306 -1.58 -7.50 -18.10
C PRO A 306 -2.87 -7.05 -17.41
N LEU A 307 -2.81 -6.09 -16.49
CA LEU A 307 -4.01 -5.50 -15.90
C LEU A 307 -4.87 -4.80 -16.96
N PHE A 308 -4.24 -3.99 -17.84
CA PHE A 308 -4.94 -3.19 -18.84
C PHE A 308 -4.54 -3.51 -20.29
N ALA A 309 -3.44 -4.24 -20.51
CA ALA A 309 -3.12 -4.73 -21.83
C ALA A 309 -4.25 -5.66 -22.30
N ASP A 310 -4.74 -5.44 -23.52
CA ASP A 310 -5.73 -6.33 -24.12
C ASP A 310 -5.15 -7.75 -24.18
N PRO A 311 -5.89 -8.76 -23.74
CA PRO A 311 -5.55 -10.10 -24.14
C PRO A 311 -5.80 -10.19 -25.66
N ASP A 312 -4.72 -10.26 -26.45
CA ASP A 312 -4.79 -10.57 -27.88
C ASP A 312 -5.53 -11.90 -28.12
#